data_7be31fa496eb52fcb933ad6ff4d4470b
#
_entry.id   7be31fa496eb52fcb933ad6ff4d4470b
#
_cell.length_a   1.000
_cell.length_b   1.000
_cell.length_c   1.000
_cell.angle_alpha   90.00
_cell.angle_beta   90.00
_cell.angle_gamma   90.00
#
_symmetry.space_group_name_H-M   'P 1'
#
loop_
_entity.id
_entity.type
_entity.pdbx_description
1 polymer ?
#
loop_
_entity_poly.entity_id
_entity_poly.type
_entity_poly.pdbx_seq_one_letter_code
_entity_poly.pdbx_strand_id
1 'polypeptide(L)'
;MNIKKIGMTALAASLVSVSANAAELTASGGASINGTLYSGKDVNYGRSFSMGNNVTFTGSGETENGLTVSLSFELDQSKGANGGPFDNQSVTISSDALGTLKFSGHGGASAASAIDTTAAGDIWDSFDNTNWGPDLVLDTANLAKDGSVKDSAPGNNGIYYTAPELMDGLAINLSYTPHATSSGTTGGKSSMGYGFGYTGIDGLSISYGQTDIEREVAGDKGEQTVIDLEYAYGPITVGYSVSEYDVGTAANDQDTTSYAISYTVSENLSVSYGYEEIEAGSSSDIDAEYTKVSASYTTGGVTLSAAAAQAENIDHSSNAEADLDMYTVGASFAF
;
A
#
# COMPACT_ATOMS: atom_id res chain seq x y z
N MET A 1 18.46 -6.11 41.13
CA MET A 1 17.12 -6.02 40.56
C MET A 1 17.31 -5.55 39.09
N ASN A 2 16.77 -6.22 38.11
CA ASN A 2 17.15 -6.01 36.72
C ASN A 2 16.27 -4.89 36.10
N ILE A 3 16.86 -3.75 35.78
CA ILE A 3 16.16 -2.54 35.28
C ILE A 3 15.26 -2.83 34.09
N LYS A 4 15.66 -3.79 33.22
CA LYS A 4 14.83 -4.23 32.08
C LYS A 4 13.48 -4.86 32.50
N LYS A 5 13.46 -5.57 33.65
CA LYS A 5 12.22 -6.17 34.15
C LYS A 5 11.29 -5.11 34.78
N ILE A 6 11.86 -4.04 35.36
CA ILE A 6 11.08 -2.94 35.97
C ILE A 6 10.39 -2.14 34.82
N GLY A 7 11.10 -1.83 33.75
CA GLY A 7 10.52 -1.09 32.61
C GLY A 7 9.36 -1.82 31.95
N MET A 8 9.50 -3.13 31.70
CA MET A 8 8.42 -3.92 31.11
C MET A 8 7.20 -4.09 32.03
N THR A 9 7.44 -4.19 33.36
CA THR A 9 6.36 -4.32 34.35
C THR A 9 5.61 -2.98 34.50
N ALA A 10 6.30 -1.85 34.45
CA ALA A 10 5.69 -0.53 34.51
C ALA A 10 4.83 -0.23 33.26
N LEU A 11 5.32 -0.58 32.06
CA LEU A 11 4.55 -0.43 30.82
C LEU A 11 3.31 -1.32 30.83
N ALA A 12 3.44 -2.58 31.23
CA ALA A 12 2.31 -3.51 31.34
C ALA A 12 1.29 -3.05 32.42
N ALA A 13 1.73 -2.49 33.51
CA ALA A 13 0.85 -1.97 34.55
C ALA A 13 0.11 -0.70 34.12
N SER A 14 0.74 0.18 33.34
CA SER A 14 0.10 1.38 32.80
C SER A 14 -0.96 1.07 31.72
N LEU A 15 -0.78 -0.01 30.96
CA LEU A 15 -1.77 -0.46 29.97
C LEU A 15 -3.01 -1.12 30.64
N VAL A 16 -2.88 -1.67 31.83
CA VAL A 16 -4.00 -2.28 32.57
C VAL A 16 -4.85 -1.22 33.31
N SER A 17 -4.31 -0.04 33.54
CA SER A 17 -5.03 1.07 34.19
C SER A 17 -5.80 1.97 33.21
N VAL A 18 -6.08 1.53 32.00
CA VAL A 18 -7.10 2.20 31.17
C VAL A 18 -8.41 2.06 31.93
N SER A 19 -8.76 3.11 32.67
CA SER A 19 -10.09 3.20 33.29
C SER A 19 -11.07 2.98 32.13
N ALA A 20 -12.01 2.07 32.31
CA ALA A 20 -13.10 1.79 31.37
C ALA A 20 -14.09 2.98 31.32
N ASN A 21 -13.60 4.16 31.00
CA ASN A 21 -14.40 5.20 30.41
C ASN A 21 -14.65 4.69 28.98
N ALA A 22 -15.86 4.23 28.78
CA ALA A 22 -16.37 3.56 27.61
C ALA A 22 -15.56 3.88 26.34
N ALA A 23 -14.58 3.03 26.04
CA ALA A 23 -13.93 3.08 24.73
C ALA A 23 -15.05 2.92 23.71
N GLU A 24 -15.27 3.94 22.91
CA GLU A 24 -16.26 3.87 21.86
C GLU A 24 -15.74 2.88 20.82
N LEU A 25 -16.41 1.74 20.71
CA LEU A 25 -16.14 0.81 19.62
C LEU A 25 -16.93 1.27 18.41
N THR A 26 -16.22 1.68 17.38
CA THR A 26 -16.81 2.03 16.08
C THR A 26 -16.64 0.89 15.10
N ALA A 27 -17.61 0.71 14.23
CA ALA A 27 -17.53 -0.19 13.09
C ALA A 27 -17.76 0.65 11.82
N SER A 28 -16.87 0.50 10.86
CA SER A 28 -16.98 1.09 9.54
C SER A 28 -16.64 0.03 8.50
N GLY A 29 -17.06 0.24 7.27
CA GLY A 29 -16.74 -0.73 6.25
C GLY A 29 -17.22 -0.32 4.88
N GLY A 30 -17.01 -1.20 3.92
CA GLY A 30 -17.41 -0.99 2.55
C GLY A 30 -17.73 -2.28 1.82
N ALA A 31 -18.38 -2.12 0.71
CA ALA A 31 -18.60 -3.17 -0.26
C ALA A 31 -18.43 -2.62 -1.66
N SER A 32 -17.91 -3.43 -2.57
CA SER A 32 -17.80 -3.09 -3.99
C SER A 32 -18.26 -4.21 -4.88
N ILE A 33 -18.70 -3.84 -6.06
CA ILE A 33 -19.08 -4.75 -7.13
C ILE A 33 -18.41 -4.22 -8.40
N ASN A 34 -17.63 -5.07 -9.05
CA ASN A 34 -16.90 -4.69 -10.26
C ASN A 34 -17.17 -5.71 -11.37
N GLY A 35 -17.42 -5.21 -12.58
CA GLY A 35 -17.40 -5.98 -13.80
C GLY A 35 -16.17 -5.61 -14.62
N THR A 36 -15.36 -6.58 -14.99
CA THR A 36 -14.11 -6.39 -15.73
C THR A 36 -14.14 -7.20 -17.02
N LEU A 37 -13.68 -6.59 -18.10
CA LEU A 37 -13.45 -7.21 -19.39
C LEU A 37 -12.00 -6.99 -19.77
N TYR A 38 -11.29 -8.08 -20.04
CA TYR A 38 -9.96 -8.04 -20.66
C TYR A 38 -10.04 -8.39 -22.14
N SER A 39 -9.21 -7.77 -22.96
CA SER A 39 -8.98 -8.10 -24.36
C SER A 39 -7.51 -7.95 -24.72
N GLY A 40 -7.04 -8.72 -25.67
CA GLY A 40 -5.65 -8.70 -26.13
C GLY A 40 -5.49 -9.46 -27.43
N LYS A 41 -4.31 -9.38 -28.02
CA LYS A 41 -3.98 -10.09 -29.24
C LYS A 41 -3.71 -11.56 -28.93
N ASP A 42 -4.40 -12.44 -29.65
CA ASP A 42 -4.23 -13.90 -29.60
C ASP A 42 -4.73 -14.61 -28.32
N VAL A 43 -5.48 -13.93 -27.45
CA VAL A 43 -6.02 -14.54 -26.23
C VAL A 43 -7.51 -14.28 -26.11
N ASN A 44 -8.27 -15.33 -25.81
CA ASN A 44 -9.69 -15.23 -25.51
C ASN A 44 -9.86 -14.87 -24.03
N TYR A 45 -9.85 -13.59 -23.72
CA TYR A 45 -10.13 -13.13 -22.37
C TYR A 45 -11.62 -13.10 -22.09
N GLY A 46 -11.94 -13.53 -20.89
CA GLY A 46 -13.30 -13.57 -20.41
C GLY A 46 -13.76 -12.23 -19.83
N ARG A 47 -15.00 -12.25 -19.39
CA ARG A 47 -15.59 -11.24 -18.54
C ARG A 47 -15.59 -11.77 -17.13
N SER A 48 -15.15 -10.99 -16.16
CA SER A 48 -15.23 -11.33 -14.76
C SER A 48 -16.15 -10.40 -14.00
N PHE A 49 -16.64 -10.91 -12.90
CA PHE A 49 -17.40 -10.19 -11.91
C PHE A 49 -16.73 -10.42 -10.57
N SER A 50 -16.42 -9.34 -9.85
CA SER A 50 -15.81 -9.42 -8.53
C SER A 50 -16.59 -8.62 -7.51
N MET A 51 -16.49 -9.02 -6.26
CA MET A 51 -17.04 -8.32 -5.10
C MET A 51 -15.92 -8.14 -4.07
N GLY A 52 -15.85 -6.95 -3.48
CA GLY A 52 -15.02 -6.67 -2.32
C GLY A 52 -15.91 -6.30 -1.14
N ASN A 53 -15.52 -6.68 0.06
CA ASN A 53 -16.15 -6.23 1.29
C ASN A 53 -15.16 -6.28 2.45
N ASN A 54 -15.27 -5.30 3.33
CA ASN A 54 -14.51 -5.27 4.58
C ASN A 54 -15.32 -4.63 5.70
N VAL A 55 -14.97 -4.97 6.94
CA VAL A 55 -15.44 -4.30 8.15
C VAL A 55 -14.26 -4.08 9.08
N THR A 56 -14.03 -2.82 9.42
CA THR A 56 -13.00 -2.41 10.38
C THR A 56 -13.67 -2.03 11.71
N PHE A 57 -13.14 -2.59 12.79
CA PHE A 57 -13.50 -2.24 14.15
C PHE A 57 -12.38 -1.43 14.78
N THR A 58 -12.72 -0.29 15.36
CA THR A 58 -11.76 0.59 16.03
C THR A 58 -12.27 0.92 17.42
N GLY A 59 -11.41 0.72 18.41
CA GLY A 59 -11.68 1.17 19.78
C GLY A 59 -10.52 2.02 20.29
N SER A 60 -10.81 3.07 21.04
CA SER A 60 -9.79 3.93 21.63
C SER A 60 -10.13 4.33 23.05
N GLY A 61 -9.11 4.60 23.84
CA GLY A 61 -9.26 5.09 25.21
C GLY A 61 -8.06 5.93 25.62
N GLU A 62 -8.26 6.83 26.56
CA GLU A 62 -7.22 7.68 27.12
C GLU A 62 -6.73 7.13 28.46
N THR A 63 -5.43 7.13 28.66
CA THR A 63 -4.80 6.78 29.94
C THR A 63 -4.78 7.99 30.87
N GLU A 64 -4.63 7.76 32.18
CA GLU A 64 -4.50 8.84 33.18
C GLU A 64 -3.32 9.80 32.91
N ASN A 65 -2.33 9.35 32.13
CA ASN A 65 -1.16 10.15 31.75
C ASN A 65 -1.36 10.93 30.45
N GLY A 66 -2.57 10.94 29.88
CA GLY A 66 -2.88 11.68 28.65
C GLY A 66 -2.38 10.97 27.36
N LEU A 67 -2.06 9.67 27.42
CA LEU A 67 -1.79 8.89 26.21
C LEU A 67 -3.10 8.32 25.68
N THR A 68 -3.31 8.45 24.39
CA THR A 68 -4.39 7.76 23.67
C THR A 68 -3.88 6.39 23.22
N VAL A 69 -4.63 5.34 23.56
CA VAL A 69 -4.39 3.97 23.07
C VAL A 69 -5.55 3.58 22.17
N SER A 70 -5.25 3.16 20.94
CA SER A 70 -6.24 2.71 19.97
C SER A 70 -5.93 1.30 19.51
N LEU A 71 -6.99 0.52 19.29
CA LEU A 71 -6.95 -0.81 18.70
C LEU A 71 -7.74 -0.76 17.40
N SER A 72 -7.18 -1.30 16.33
CA SER A 72 -7.88 -1.48 15.05
C SER A 72 -7.69 -2.90 14.54
N PHE A 73 -8.76 -3.48 14.02
CA PHE A 73 -8.69 -4.75 13.31
C PHE A 73 -9.74 -4.79 12.20
N GLU A 74 -9.38 -5.41 11.10
CA GLU A 74 -10.18 -5.51 9.90
C GLU A 74 -10.52 -6.96 9.59
N LEU A 75 -11.80 -7.16 9.25
CA LEU A 75 -12.31 -8.39 8.65
C LEU A 75 -12.57 -8.08 7.18
N ASP A 76 -11.99 -8.85 6.30
CA ASP A 76 -12.29 -8.79 4.89
C ASP A 76 -12.58 -10.20 4.31
N GLN A 77 -12.92 -10.26 3.03
CA GLN A 77 -13.21 -11.54 2.36
C GLN A 77 -11.93 -12.35 2.06
N SER A 78 -10.76 -11.72 2.07
CA SER A 78 -9.49 -12.41 1.95
C SER A 78 -9.15 -13.10 3.27
N LYS A 79 -8.45 -14.21 3.19
CA LYS A 79 -7.95 -14.84 4.41
C LYS A 79 -6.67 -14.11 4.79
N GLY A 80 -6.65 -13.52 5.98
CA GLY A 80 -5.44 -12.93 6.53
C GLY A 80 -4.25 -13.91 6.47
N ALA A 81 -3.04 -13.38 6.46
CA ALA A 81 -1.83 -14.18 6.49
C ALA A 81 -1.91 -15.23 7.60
N ASN A 82 -1.57 -16.45 7.29
CA ASN A 82 -1.72 -17.63 8.17
C ASN A 82 -3.17 -18.11 8.43
N GLY A 83 -4.15 -17.67 7.63
CA GLY A 83 -5.53 -18.15 7.73
C GLY A 83 -6.30 -17.66 8.96
N GLY A 84 -5.85 -16.59 9.59
CA GLY A 84 -6.56 -15.87 10.66
C GLY A 84 -7.79 -15.11 10.11
N PRO A 85 -8.72 -14.71 10.99
CA PRO A 85 -9.92 -13.99 10.59
C PRO A 85 -9.63 -12.49 10.31
N PHE A 86 -8.49 -11.98 10.71
CA PHE A 86 -8.15 -10.56 10.56
C PHE A 86 -7.14 -10.36 9.43
N ASP A 87 -7.46 -9.47 8.52
CA ASP A 87 -6.54 -9.03 7.49
C ASP A 87 -5.56 -8.01 8.05
N ASN A 88 -6.04 -6.97 8.67
CA ASN A 88 -5.23 -5.95 9.32
C ASN A 88 -5.47 -5.90 10.82
N GLN A 89 -4.40 -5.71 11.60
CA GLN A 89 -4.51 -5.52 13.05
C GLN A 89 -3.38 -4.65 13.59
N SER A 90 -3.72 -3.66 14.43
CA SER A 90 -2.74 -2.78 15.03
C SER A 90 -3.15 -2.23 16.37
N VAL A 91 -2.13 -1.87 17.18
CA VAL A 91 -2.27 -1.07 18.40
C VAL A 91 -1.48 0.20 18.22
N THR A 92 -2.10 1.33 18.49
CA THR A 92 -1.48 2.66 18.38
C THR A 92 -1.46 3.32 19.74
N ILE A 93 -0.33 3.92 20.10
CA ILE A 93 -0.16 4.75 21.31
C ILE A 93 0.27 6.13 20.83
N SER A 94 -0.45 7.18 21.20
CA SER A 94 -0.18 8.54 20.74
C SER A 94 -0.36 9.59 21.82
N SER A 95 0.36 10.68 21.65
CA SER A 95 0.12 11.97 22.34
C SER A 95 0.71 13.11 21.51
N ASP A 96 0.20 14.32 21.73
CA ASP A 96 0.68 15.53 21.03
C ASP A 96 2.17 15.79 21.26
N ALA A 97 2.68 15.45 22.45
CA ALA A 97 4.06 15.71 22.84
C ALA A 97 5.07 14.65 22.35
N LEU A 98 4.62 13.39 22.18
CA LEU A 98 5.49 12.26 21.89
C LEU A 98 5.28 11.69 20.48
N GLY A 99 4.26 12.17 19.75
CA GLY A 99 3.90 11.63 18.46
C GLY A 99 3.11 10.32 18.56
N THR A 100 3.21 9.50 17.54
CA THR A 100 2.40 8.27 17.39
C THR A 100 3.30 7.06 17.19
N LEU A 101 3.10 6.04 18.00
CA LEU A 101 3.76 4.74 17.90
C LEU A 101 2.71 3.67 17.55
N LYS A 102 2.82 3.08 16.38
CA LYS A 102 1.92 2.02 15.87
C LYS A 102 2.66 0.68 15.86
N PHE A 103 2.06 -0.32 16.48
CA PHE A 103 2.47 -1.72 16.39
C PHE A 103 1.50 -2.44 15.46
N SER A 104 1.99 -2.98 14.38
CA SER A 104 1.17 -3.71 13.41
C SER A 104 1.48 -5.19 13.50
N GLY A 105 0.47 -6.01 13.78
CA GLY A 105 0.59 -7.46 13.71
C GLY A 105 0.48 -7.96 12.26
N HIS A 106 -0.42 -7.35 11.48
CA HIS A 106 -0.60 -7.55 10.05
C HIS A 106 -1.04 -6.24 9.41
N GLY A 107 -0.80 -6.05 8.10
CA GLY A 107 -1.12 -4.80 7.40
C GLY A 107 -0.29 -3.61 7.88
N GLY A 108 0.94 -3.84 8.31
CA GLY A 108 1.89 -2.78 8.63
C GLY A 108 2.60 -2.28 7.38
N ALA A 109 3.25 -1.13 7.51
CA ALA A 109 4.06 -0.53 6.46
C ALA A 109 5.48 -0.23 6.95
N SER A 110 6.45 -0.26 6.05
CA SER A 110 7.76 0.35 6.22
C SER A 110 7.68 1.85 5.89
N ALA A 111 8.76 2.59 6.09
CA ALA A 111 8.77 4.01 5.75
C ALA A 111 8.65 4.26 4.24
N ALA A 112 9.19 3.37 3.41
CA ALA A 112 9.02 3.43 1.96
C ALA A 112 7.62 2.94 1.54
N SER A 113 7.19 1.76 2.00
CA SER A 113 5.89 1.20 1.62
C SER A 113 4.67 1.93 2.20
N ALA A 114 4.88 2.92 3.08
CA ALA A 114 3.83 3.83 3.51
C ALA A 114 3.53 4.96 2.51
N ILE A 115 4.37 5.10 1.49
CA ILE A 115 4.22 6.05 0.39
C ILE A 115 3.80 5.26 -0.84
N ASP A 116 2.83 5.76 -1.55
CA ASP A 116 2.38 5.16 -2.80
C ASP A 116 3.53 5.13 -3.82
N THR A 117 3.84 3.98 -4.38
CA THR A 117 4.91 3.83 -5.36
C THR A 117 4.51 4.35 -6.73
N THR A 118 3.20 4.49 -6.97
CA THR A 118 2.67 4.95 -8.24
C THR A 118 1.65 6.07 -8.07
N ALA A 119 1.97 7.28 -8.50
CA ALA A 119 1.07 8.42 -8.50
C ALA A 119 -0.23 8.18 -9.33
N ALA A 120 -0.22 7.20 -10.21
CA ALA A 120 -1.37 6.81 -11.03
C ALA A 120 -2.31 5.80 -10.36
N GLY A 121 -1.96 5.31 -9.17
CA GLY A 121 -2.79 4.41 -8.36
C GLY A 121 -2.76 2.97 -8.84
N ASP A 122 -1.56 2.40 -8.90
CA ASP A 122 -1.27 0.97 -9.12
C ASP A 122 -2.04 0.38 -10.32
N ILE A 123 -1.84 0.97 -11.50
CA ILE A 123 -2.48 0.47 -12.73
C ILE A 123 -2.03 -0.96 -13.00
N TRP A 124 -0.74 -1.24 -12.76
CA TRP A 124 -0.10 -2.54 -12.92
C TRP A 124 -0.83 -3.65 -12.17
N ASP A 125 -1.34 -3.40 -10.96
CA ASP A 125 -2.05 -4.36 -10.12
C ASP A 125 -3.31 -4.91 -10.80
N SER A 126 -3.92 -4.11 -11.66
CA SER A 126 -5.05 -4.54 -12.50
C SER A 126 -4.66 -5.59 -13.54
N PHE A 127 -3.39 -5.74 -13.86
CA PHE A 127 -2.83 -6.69 -14.82
C PHE A 127 -1.96 -7.77 -14.17
N ASP A 128 -1.82 -7.74 -12.84
CA ASP A 128 -1.18 -8.84 -12.11
C ASP A 128 -2.08 -10.09 -12.14
N ASN A 129 -1.53 -11.20 -12.61
CA ASN A 129 -2.25 -12.45 -12.77
C ASN A 129 -2.70 -13.07 -11.44
N THR A 130 -2.14 -12.65 -10.31
CA THR A 130 -2.52 -13.14 -8.99
C THR A 130 -3.88 -12.61 -8.53
N ASN A 131 -4.30 -11.47 -9.06
CA ASN A 131 -5.57 -10.81 -8.76
C ASN A 131 -6.71 -11.23 -9.69
N TRP A 132 -6.43 -12.03 -10.70
CA TRP A 132 -7.46 -12.52 -11.61
C TRP A 132 -8.23 -13.65 -10.96
N GLY A 133 -9.55 -13.55 -10.97
CA GLY A 133 -10.40 -14.56 -10.38
C GLY A 133 -10.18 -15.95 -11.00
N PRO A 134 -10.61 -17.02 -10.33
CA PRO A 134 -10.28 -18.41 -10.66
C PRO A 134 -10.68 -18.87 -12.06
N ASP A 135 -11.42 -18.07 -12.80
CA ASP A 135 -11.92 -18.38 -14.14
C ASP A 135 -11.14 -17.72 -15.28
N LEU A 136 -10.18 -16.83 -14.96
CA LEU A 136 -9.28 -16.22 -15.92
C LEU A 136 -7.92 -16.94 -15.88
N VAL A 137 -7.90 -18.13 -16.43
CA VAL A 137 -6.62 -18.83 -16.66
C VAL A 137 -6.06 -18.27 -17.98
N LEU A 138 -5.14 -17.31 -17.88
CA LEU A 138 -4.17 -17.11 -18.93
C LEU A 138 -3.41 -18.42 -19.10
N ASP A 139 -3.06 -18.75 -20.31
CA ASP A 139 -2.14 -19.87 -20.58
C ASP A 139 -0.78 -19.50 -19.95
N THR A 140 -0.65 -19.81 -18.68
CA THR A 140 0.43 -19.42 -17.77
C THR A 140 1.78 -20.03 -18.14
N ALA A 141 1.86 -20.78 -19.21
CA ALA A 141 3.11 -21.36 -19.66
C ALA A 141 4.17 -20.30 -20.03
N ASN A 142 3.75 -19.05 -20.30
CA ASN A 142 4.64 -17.96 -20.68
C ASN A 142 4.49 -16.66 -19.87
N LEU A 143 3.47 -16.54 -19.02
CA LEU A 143 3.25 -15.35 -18.17
C LEU A 143 3.53 -15.63 -16.68
N ALA A 144 4.45 -16.53 -16.39
CA ALA A 144 4.73 -16.98 -15.03
C ALA A 144 5.68 -16.06 -14.25
N LYS A 145 5.87 -14.82 -14.70
CA LYS A 145 6.69 -13.86 -13.96
C LYS A 145 5.81 -12.84 -13.27
N ASP A 146 6.31 -12.32 -12.20
CA ASP A 146 5.66 -11.35 -11.33
C ASP A 146 5.93 -9.93 -11.84
N GLY A 147 5.04 -9.42 -12.69
CA GLY A 147 5.13 -8.04 -13.22
C GLY A 147 4.80 -6.96 -12.18
N SER A 148 4.72 -7.31 -10.92
CA SER A 148 4.37 -6.39 -9.85
C SER A 148 5.49 -5.41 -9.53
N VAL A 149 5.13 -4.21 -9.10
CA VAL A 149 6.06 -3.26 -8.49
C VAL A 149 6.66 -3.89 -7.23
N LYS A 150 7.97 -3.95 -7.19
CA LYS A 150 8.68 -4.48 -6.03
C LYS A 150 8.62 -3.48 -4.89
N ASP A 151 8.34 -4.00 -3.73
CA ASP A 151 8.15 -3.26 -2.50
C ASP A 151 9.14 -3.75 -1.43
N SER A 152 9.53 -2.85 -0.54
CA SER A 152 10.27 -3.20 0.67
C SER A 152 9.44 -4.13 1.54
N ALA A 153 10.08 -4.92 2.41
CA ALA A 153 9.38 -5.81 3.30
C ALA A 153 8.24 -5.10 4.03
N PRO A 154 7.02 -5.63 3.97
CA PRO A 154 5.89 -5.04 4.67
C PRO A 154 6.18 -4.97 6.17
N GLY A 155 5.64 -3.97 6.84
CA GLY A 155 5.81 -3.77 8.28
C GLY A 155 5.01 -4.73 9.16
N ASN A 156 4.70 -5.95 8.71
CA ASN A 156 4.03 -6.98 9.50
C ASN A 156 4.90 -7.38 10.70
N ASN A 157 4.30 -7.42 11.89
CA ASN A 157 5.00 -7.51 13.17
C ASN A 157 6.01 -6.37 13.38
N GLY A 158 5.74 -5.23 12.77
CA GLY A 158 6.58 -4.06 12.73
C GLY A 158 6.10 -2.93 13.65
N ILE A 159 6.97 -1.97 13.77
CA ILE A 159 6.76 -0.72 14.53
C ILE A 159 6.89 0.43 13.55
N TYR A 160 5.92 1.33 13.57
CA TYR A 160 5.93 2.57 12.82
C TYR A 160 5.78 3.75 13.78
N TYR A 161 6.70 4.68 13.73
CA TYR A 161 6.67 5.87 14.57
C TYR A 161 6.55 7.12 13.70
N THR A 162 5.58 7.96 14.04
CA THR A 162 5.44 9.32 13.48
C THR A 162 5.78 10.31 14.58
N ALA A 163 6.78 11.14 14.33
CA ALA A 163 7.20 12.19 15.28
C ALA A 163 6.07 13.21 15.51
N PRO A 164 6.05 13.90 16.64
CA PRO A 164 5.16 15.05 16.81
C PRO A 164 5.50 16.11 15.78
N GLU A 165 4.51 16.91 15.41
CA GLU A 165 4.70 17.98 14.45
C GLU A 165 5.75 18.99 14.95
N LEU A 166 6.88 19.05 14.26
CA LEU A 166 7.99 19.96 14.60
C LEU A 166 7.89 21.29 13.86
N MET A 167 7.22 21.28 12.73
CA MET A 167 6.98 22.43 11.87
C MET A 167 5.69 22.17 11.08
N ASP A 168 4.91 23.23 10.85
CA ASP A 168 3.64 23.13 10.12
C ASP A 168 3.79 22.40 8.78
N GLY A 169 3.02 21.33 8.64
CA GLY A 169 3.00 20.47 7.48
C GLY A 169 4.18 19.50 7.33
N LEU A 170 5.12 19.42 8.29
CA LEU A 170 6.23 18.46 8.25
C LEU A 170 5.92 17.22 9.09
N ALA A 171 5.86 16.06 8.46
CA ALA A 171 5.81 14.75 9.11
C ALA A 171 7.17 14.05 8.98
N ILE A 172 7.63 13.42 10.06
CA ILE A 172 8.85 12.58 10.09
C ILE A 172 8.44 11.20 10.59
N ASN A 173 8.83 10.18 9.85
CA ASN A 173 8.45 8.80 10.10
C ASN A 173 9.68 7.90 10.25
N LEU A 174 9.58 6.91 11.13
CA LEU A 174 10.56 5.85 11.30
C LEU A 174 9.84 4.51 11.32
N SER A 175 10.41 3.49 10.70
CA SER A 175 9.88 2.13 10.73
C SER A 175 10.94 1.14 11.15
N TYR A 176 10.51 0.07 11.81
CA TYR A 176 11.38 -1.03 12.19
C TYR A 176 10.58 -2.33 12.22
N THR A 177 11.03 -3.32 11.46
CA THR A 177 10.51 -4.68 11.52
C THR A 177 11.61 -5.59 12.04
N PRO A 178 11.42 -6.20 13.22
CA PRO A 178 12.42 -7.10 13.79
C PRO A 178 12.51 -8.40 12.95
N HIS A 179 13.69 -8.97 12.96
CA HIS A 179 13.93 -10.28 12.35
C HIS A 179 13.02 -11.35 12.96
N ALA A 180 12.14 -11.93 12.16
CA ALA A 180 11.35 -13.09 12.54
C ALA A 180 12.02 -14.36 12.02
N THR A 181 12.58 -15.19 12.90
CA THR A 181 12.99 -16.53 12.55
C THR A 181 11.76 -17.41 12.41
N SER A 182 11.35 -17.73 11.19
CA SER A 182 10.57 -18.94 10.99
C SER A 182 11.56 -20.10 10.78
N SER A 183 11.29 -21.24 11.37
CA SER A 183 12.09 -22.44 11.21
C SER A 183 12.09 -22.90 9.75
N GLY A 184 13.07 -22.48 8.98
CA GLY A 184 13.23 -22.83 7.59
C GLY A 184 14.53 -22.23 7.06
N THR A 185 15.10 -22.86 6.07
CA THR A 185 16.39 -22.57 5.45
C THR A 185 16.52 -21.21 4.74
N THR A 186 15.54 -20.34 4.85
CA THR A 186 15.58 -18.96 4.37
C THR A 186 15.52 -18.03 5.57
N GLY A 187 16.62 -17.37 5.88
CA GLY A 187 16.76 -16.44 6.99
C GLY A 187 15.66 -15.36 6.99
N GLY A 188 15.18 -15.00 8.18
CA GLY A 188 14.25 -13.91 8.33
C GLY A 188 14.88 -12.59 7.89
N LYS A 189 14.03 -11.63 7.57
CA LYS A 189 14.45 -10.28 7.17
C LYS A 189 14.12 -9.33 8.30
N SER A 190 15.03 -8.44 8.65
CA SER A 190 14.72 -7.23 9.40
C SER A 190 14.72 -6.05 8.44
N SER A 191 13.94 -5.02 8.74
CA SER A 191 13.98 -3.79 7.99
C SER A 191 13.99 -2.58 8.91
N MET A 192 14.63 -1.51 8.46
CA MET A 192 14.63 -0.22 9.13
C MET A 192 14.47 0.87 8.07
N GLY A 193 13.55 1.79 8.31
CA GLY A 193 13.29 2.86 7.36
C GLY A 193 13.06 4.20 8.03
N TYR A 194 13.20 5.24 7.24
CA TYR A 194 12.88 6.61 7.59
C TYR A 194 12.19 7.31 6.43
N GLY A 195 11.35 8.26 6.76
CA GLY A 195 10.65 9.04 5.75
C GLY A 195 10.24 10.40 6.26
N PHE A 196 9.88 11.26 5.35
CA PHE A 196 9.27 12.54 5.66
C PHE A 196 8.18 12.88 4.64
N GLY A 197 7.21 13.65 5.09
CA GLY A 197 6.18 14.27 4.26
C GLY A 197 6.11 15.76 4.52
N TYR A 198 5.81 16.54 3.50
CA TYR A 198 5.65 17.98 3.63
C TYR A 198 4.41 18.47 2.88
N THR A 199 3.52 19.15 3.60
CA THR A 199 2.27 19.74 3.08
C THR A 199 2.11 21.21 3.46
N GLY A 200 3.20 21.87 3.89
CA GLY A 200 3.16 23.27 4.36
C GLY A 200 2.99 24.33 3.26
N ILE A 201 2.89 23.91 1.99
CA ILE A 201 2.55 24.78 0.85
C ILE A 201 1.18 24.38 0.34
N ASP A 202 0.27 25.34 0.18
CA ASP A 202 -1.09 25.09 -0.27
C ASP A 202 -1.11 24.34 -1.61
N GLY A 203 -1.84 23.24 -1.63
CA GLY A 203 -1.97 22.35 -2.77
C GLY A 203 -0.75 21.44 -3.05
N LEU A 204 0.37 21.58 -2.35
CA LEU A 204 1.58 20.77 -2.58
C LEU A 204 1.73 19.70 -1.49
N SER A 205 1.91 18.45 -1.89
CA SER A 205 2.36 17.33 -1.06
C SER A 205 3.66 16.78 -1.61
N ILE A 206 4.63 16.55 -0.74
CA ILE A 206 5.90 15.91 -1.05
C ILE A 206 6.11 14.82 -0.03
N SER A 207 6.41 13.60 -0.47
CA SER A 207 6.75 12.48 0.38
C SER A 207 8.06 11.85 -0.06
N TYR A 208 8.84 11.39 0.91
CA TYR A 208 10.05 10.63 0.72
C TYR A 208 10.12 9.52 1.75
N GLY A 209 10.46 8.32 1.33
CA GLY A 209 10.69 7.19 2.19
C GLY A 209 11.84 6.33 1.69
N GLN A 210 12.65 5.86 2.64
CA GLN A 210 13.68 4.86 2.38
C GLN A 210 13.56 3.75 3.40
N THR A 211 13.75 2.51 2.96
CA THR A 211 13.75 1.33 3.81
C THR A 211 14.86 0.38 3.40
N ASP A 212 15.75 0.10 4.35
CA ASP A 212 16.80 -0.90 4.21
C ASP A 212 16.29 -2.25 4.70
N ILE A 213 16.54 -3.31 3.95
CA ILE A 213 16.19 -4.69 4.29
C ILE A 213 17.48 -5.46 4.51
N GLU A 214 17.67 -5.97 5.73
CA GLU A 214 18.78 -6.83 6.06
C GLU A 214 18.35 -8.31 5.99
N ARG A 215 19.14 -9.12 5.29
CA ARG A 215 18.97 -10.58 5.21
C ARG A 215 20.18 -11.27 5.82
N GLU A 216 19.96 -12.46 6.42
CA GLU A 216 21.05 -13.25 7.02
C GLU A 216 22.08 -13.77 6.00
N VAL A 217 21.71 -13.89 4.74
CA VAL A 217 22.61 -14.37 3.69
C VAL A 217 23.40 -13.19 3.15
N ALA A 218 24.73 -13.27 3.24
CA ALA A 218 25.63 -12.25 2.71
C ALA A 218 25.37 -12.02 1.20
N GLY A 219 25.09 -10.78 0.83
CA GLY A 219 24.81 -10.38 -0.56
C GLY A 219 23.32 -10.16 -0.87
N ASP A 220 22.44 -10.33 0.09
CA ASP A 220 20.99 -10.25 -0.11
C ASP A 220 20.40 -9.04 0.64
N LYS A 221 21.06 -7.89 0.59
CA LYS A 221 20.55 -6.62 1.09
C LYS A 221 19.60 -6.03 0.06
N GLY A 222 18.49 -5.47 0.51
CA GLY A 222 17.58 -4.70 -0.32
C GLY A 222 17.42 -3.29 0.21
N GLU A 223 17.26 -2.34 -0.67
CA GLU A 223 16.89 -0.96 -0.34
C GLU A 223 15.73 -0.56 -1.24
N GLN A 224 14.74 0.09 -0.67
CA GLN A 224 13.71 0.76 -1.43
C GLN A 224 13.71 2.24 -1.10
N THR A 225 13.69 3.07 -2.12
CA THR A 225 13.48 4.51 -2.02
C THR A 225 12.24 4.91 -2.81
N VAL A 226 11.37 5.72 -2.21
CA VAL A 226 10.17 6.26 -2.85
C VAL A 226 10.14 7.76 -2.71
N ILE A 227 9.88 8.45 -3.81
CA ILE A 227 9.58 9.89 -3.86
C ILE A 227 8.20 10.03 -4.49
N ASP A 228 7.31 10.73 -3.81
CA ASP A 228 5.99 11.08 -4.31
C ASP A 228 5.77 12.60 -4.22
N LEU A 229 5.19 13.15 -5.28
CA LEU A 229 4.88 14.57 -5.45
C LEU A 229 3.45 14.72 -5.96
N GLU A 230 2.63 15.46 -5.23
CA GLU A 230 1.29 15.83 -5.67
C GLU A 230 1.10 17.35 -5.62
N TYR A 231 0.47 17.92 -6.63
CA TYR A 231 0.10 19.32 -6.66
C TYR A 231 -1.33 19.52 -7.15
N ALA A 232 -2.16 20.10 -6.27
CA ALA A 232 -3.53 20.47 -6.54
C ALA A 232 -3.66 21.97 -6.83
N TYR A 233 -4.23 22.32 -7.98
CA TYR A 233 -4.53 23.69 -8.35
C TYR A 233 -5.94 23.82 -8.93
N GLY A 234 -6.83 24.42 -8.17
CA GLY A 234 -8.24 24.53 -8.54
C GLY A 234 -8.87 23.15 -8.75
N PRO A 235 -9.43 22.85 -9.92
CA PRO A 235 -10.04 21.55 -10.20
C PRO A 235 -9.04 20.49 -10.71
N ILE A 236 -7.77 20.82 -10.82
CA ILE A 236 -6.73 19.93 -11.38
C ILE A 236 -5.80 19.47 -10.28
N THR A 237 -5.51 18.16 -10.26
CA THR A 237 -4.42 17.59 -9.45
C THR A 237 -3.46 16.87 -10.37
N VAL A 238 -2.16 17.06 -10.19
CA VAL A 238 -1.10 16.33 -10.87
C VAL A 238 -0.26 15.59 -9.85
N GLY A 239 0.10 14.34 -10.15
CA GLY A 239 0.94 13.50 -9.35
C GLY A 239 2.15 13.00 -10.13
N TYR A 240 3.26 12.79 -9.44
CA TYR A 240 4.47 12.18 -9.96
C TYR A 240 5.15 11.38 -8.87
N SER A 241 5.50 10.12 -9.15
CA SER A 241 6.28 9.30 -8.23
C SER A 241 7.41 8.57 -8.91
N VAL A 242 8.43 8.28 -8.14
CA VAL A 242 9.55 7.40 -8.50
C VAL A 242 9.79 6.46 -7.34
N SER A 243 9.89 5.16 -7.62
CA SER A 243 10.31 4.14 -6.68
C SER A 243 11.48 3.38 -7.24
N GLU A 244 12.56 3.29 -6.48
CA GLU A 244 13.75 2.52 -6.80
C GLU A 244 13.86 1.37 -5.80
N TYR A 245 14.02 0.14 -6.30
CA TYR A 245 14.21 -1.06 -5.50
C TYR A 245 15.51 -1.76 -5.90
N ASP A 246 16.52 -1.68 -5.03
CA ASP A 246 17.85 -2.27 -5.23
C ASP A 246 18.01 -3.49 -4.31
N VAL A 247 18.31 -4.65 -4.89
CA VAL A 247 18.52 -5.91 -4.16
C VAL A 247 19.96 -6.42 -4.22
N GLY A 248 20.89 -5.58 -4.65
CA GLY A 248 22.32 -5.91 -4.74
C GLY A 248 22.68 -6.86 -5.88
N THR A 249 21.75 -7.15 -6.77
CA THR A 249 21.96 -7.86 -8.04
C THR A 249 21.18 -7.12 -9.11
N ALA A 250 21.86 -6.36 -9.96
CA ALA A 250 21.26 -5.45 -10.94
C ALA A 250 20.12 -6.07 -11.80
N ALA A 251 20.20 -7.38 -12.08
CA ALA A 251 19.13 -8.08 -12.81
C ALA A 251 17.81 -8.22 -12.02
N ASN A 252 17.80 -7.91 -10.73
CA ASN A 252 16.62 -7.97 -9.86
C ASN A 252 16.22 -6.58 -9.32
N ASP A 253 16.98 -5.55 -9.65
CA ASP A 253 16.62 -4.18 -9.34
C ASP A 253 15.41 -3.77 -10.19
N GLN A 254 14.65 -2.82 -9.71
CA GLN A 254 13.46 -2.32 -10.40
C GLN A 254 13.29 -0.84 -10.12
N ASP A 255 13.14 -0.07 -11.18
CA ASP A 255 12.76 1.32 -11.11
C ASP A 255 11.32 1.48 -11.63
N THR A 256 10.53 2.27 -10.93
CA THR A 256 9.16 2.55 -11.30
C THR A 256 8.95 4.05 -11.37
N THR A 257 8.47 4.54 -12.50
CA THR A 257 8.09 5.95 -12.69
C THR A 257 6.60 6.04 -12.98
N SER A 258 5.92 6.95 -12.30
CA SER A 258 4.49 7.14 -12.51
C SER A 258 4.10 8.61 -12.52
N TYR A 259 3.09 8.94 -13.31
CA TYR A 259 2.47 10.27 -13.29
C TYR A 259 0.98 10.19 -13.58
N ALA A 260 0.25 11.10 -12.95
CA ALA A 260 -1.18 11.20 -13.12
C ALA A 260 -1.64 12.65 -13.24
N ILE A 261 -2.79 12.82 -13.87
CA ILE A 261 -3.55 14.05 -13.83
C ILE A 261 -5.01 13.72 -13.57
N SER A 262 -5.64 14.45 -12.66
CA SER A 262 -7.07 14.37 -12.42
C SER A 262 -7.74 15.72 -12.61
N TYR A 263 -9.01 15.71 -13.00
CA TYR A 263 -9.84 16.89 -13.17
C TYR A 263 -11.21 16.70 -12.53
N THR A 264 -11.54 17.58 -11.59
CA THR A 264 -12.85 17.66 -10.95
C THR A 264 -13.82 18.41 -11.86
N VAL A 265 -14.67 17.67 -12.59
CA VAL A 265 -15.63 18.22 -13.54
C VAL A 265 -16.77 18.91 -12.82
N SER A 266 -17.20 18.33 -11.69
CA SER A 266 -18.23 18.86 -10.80
C SER A 266 -18.05 18.31 -9.39
N GLU A 267 -18.85 18.76 -8.41
CA GLU A 267 -18.79 18.25 -7.03
C GLU A 267 -18.89 16.72 -6.92
N ASN A 268 -19.51 16.07 -7.90
CA ASN A 268 -19.78 14.63 -7.87
C ASN A 268 -19.03 13.84 -8.95
N LEU A 269 -18.41 14.49 -9.94
CA LEU A 269 -17.80 13.85 -11.09
C LEU A 269 -16.34 14.25 -11.23
N SER A 270 -15.46 13.28 -11.29
CA SER A 270 -14.04 13.43 -11.62
C SER A 270 -13.64 12.52 -12.77
N VAL A 271 -12.58 12.91 -13.48
CA VAL A 271 -11.92 12.12 -14.51
C VAL A 271 -10.43 12.15 -14.28
N SER A 272 -9.71 11.08 -14.63
CA SER A 272 -8.26 11.01 -14.49
C SER A 272 -7.60 10.26 -15.64
N TYR A 273 -6.33 10.55 -15.84
CA TYR A 273 -5.40 9.81 -16.67
C TYR A 273 -4.16 9.50 -15.85
N GLY A 274 -3.69 8.26 -15.92
CA GLY A 274 -2.47 7.79 -15.28
C GLY A 274 -1.57 7.05 -16.26
N TYR A 275 -0.28 7.09 -16.00
CA TYR A 275 0.78 6.36 -16.67
C TYR A 275 1.75 5.81 -15.66
N GLU A 276 2.18 4.58 -15.86
CA GLU A 276 3.20 3.89 -15.06
C GLU A 276 4.17 3.19 -16.01
N GLU A 277 5.44 3.26 -15.68
CA GLU A 277 6.52 2.54 -16.35
C GLU A 277 7.33 1.79 -15.29
N ILE A 278 7.52 0.50 -15.51
CA ILE A 278 8.36 -0.35 -14.67
C ILE A 278 9.55 -0.75 -15.53
N GLU A 279 10.72 -0.22 -15.19
CA GLU A 279 11.97 -0.52 -15.87
C GLU A 279 12.49 -1.89 -15.40
N ALA A 280 12.96 -2.67 -16.35
CA ALA A 280 13.58 -3.96 -16.05
C ALA A 280 15.01 -3.75 -15.54
N GLY A 281 15.40 -4.44 -14.48
CA GLY A 281 16.77 -4.42 -13.96
C GLY A 281 17.81 -5.02 -14.92
N SER A 282 17.37 -5.69 -15.99
CA SER A 282 18.22 -6.26 -17.03
C SER A 282 18.11 -5.47 -18.34
N SER A 283 19.23 -5.01 -18.87
CA SER A 283 19.29 -4.26 -20.14
C SER A 283 18.85 -5.05 -21.39
N SER A 284 18.55 -6.35 -21.24
CA SER A 284 18.01 -7.20 -22.31
C SER A 284 16.49 -7.31 -22.30
N ASP A 285 15.85 -6.86 -21.22
CA ASP A 285 14.41 -6.91 -21.05
C ASP A 285 13.80 -5.59 -21.51
N ILE A 286 12.50 -5.58 -21.76
CA ILE A 286 11.74 -4.42 -22.23
C ILE A 286 10.96 -3.87 -21.03
N ASP A 287 10.84 -2.55 -20.96
CA ASP A 287 10.09 -1.91 -19.89
C ASP A 287 8.59 -2.20 -20.04
N ALA A 288 7.92 -2.41 -18.92
CA ALA A 288 6.48 -2.60 -18.89
C ALA A 288 5.80 -1.24 -18.71
N GLU A 289 4.79 -0.97 -19.57
CA GLU A 289 4.10 0.31 -19.56
C GLU A 289 2.60 0.11 -19.33
N TYR A 290 2.01 0.99 -18.50
CA TYR A 290 0.61 0.93 -18.14
C TYR A 290 -0.03 2.31 -18.28
N THR A 291 -1.21 2.35 -18.89
CA THR A 291 -2.01 3.58 -19.02
C THR A 291 -3.43 3.35 -18.58
N LYS A 292 -4.07 4.38 -17.99
CA LYS A 292 -5.46 4.30 -17.53
C LYS A 292 -6.17 5.63 -17.67
N VAL A 293 -7.36 5.58 -18.24
CA VAL A 293 -8.33 6.68 -18.16
C VAL A 293 -9.48 6.22 -17.30
N SER A 294 -9.87 7.03 -16.31
CA SER A 294 -10.99 6.70 -15.43
C SER A 294 -11.95 7.85 -15.22
N ALA A 295 -13.17 7.51 -14.82
CA ALA A 295 -14.20 8.44 -14.38
C ALA A 295 -14.86 7.90 -13.12
N SER A 296 -15.17 8.79 -12.18
CA SER A 296 -15.83 8.48 -10.91
C SER A 296 -16.98 9.46 -10.65
N TYR A 297 -18.14 8.93 -10.31
CA TYR A 297 -19.32 9.70 -9.93
C TYR A 297 -19.86 9.27 -8.57
N THR A 298 -19.85 10.18 -7.59
CA THR A 298 -20.27 9.89 -6.22
C THR A 298 -21.59 10.59 -5.89
N THR A 299 -22.56 9.84 -5.39
CA THR A 299 -23.84 10.36 -4.94
C THR A 299 -24.43 9.51 -3.83
N GLY A 300 -24.88 10.15 -2.74
CA GLY A 300 -25.64 9.46 -1.66
C GLY A 300 -24.94 8.29 -1.01
N GLY A 301 -23.60 8.32 -0.86
CA GLY A 301 -22.82 7.20 -0.27
C GLY A 301 -22.50 6.07 -1.25
N VAL A 302 -22.82 6.26 -2.53
CA VAL A 302 -22.47 5.33 -3.62
C VAL A 302 -21.51 6.01 -4.57
N THR A 303 -20.42 5.34 -4.93
CA THR A 303 -19.52 5.77 -6.00
C THR A 303 -19.61 4.81 -7.16
N LEU A 304 -19.95 5.33 -8.33
CA LEU A 304 -19.91 4.62 -9.60
C LEU A 304 -18.59 4.94 -10.30
N SER A 305 -17.91 3.92 -10.81
CA SER A 305 -16.64 4.06 -11.52
C SER A 305 -16.67 3.39 -12.89
N ALA A 306 -15.89 3.93 -13.81
CA ALA A 306 -15.61 3.32 -15.09
C ALA A 306 -14.16 3.62 -15.46
N ALA A 307 -13.45 2.62 -16.02
CA ALA A 307 -12.10 2.81 -16.51
C ALA A 307 -11.82 2.00 -17.77
N ALA A 308 -10.88 2.53 -18.56
CA ALA A 308 -10.20 1.84 -19.63
C ALA A 308 -8.71 1.92 -19.37
N ALA A 309 -8.03 0.78 -19.34
CA ALA A 309 -6.60 0.69 -19.13
C ALA A 309 -5.95 -0.19 -20.20
N GLN A 310 -4.68 0.07 -20.46
CA GLN A 310 -3.83 -0.70 -21.36
C GLN A 310 -2.54 -1.03 -20.65
N ALA A 311 -2.02 -2.22 -20.91
CA ALA A 311 -0.70 -2.65 -20.49
C ALA A 311 0.06 -3.14 -21.71
N GLU A 312 1.31 -2.76 -21.80
CA GLU A 312 2.26 -3.22 -22.83
C GLU A 312 3.46 -3.87 -22.16
N ASN A 313 3.96 -4.95 -22.74
CA ASN A 313 5.11 -5.69 -22.26
C ASN A 313 4.99 -6.16 -20.80
N ILE A 314 3.82 -6.59 -20.37
CA ILE A 314 3.61 -7.13 -19.02
C ILE A 314 4.72 -8.15 -18.73
N ASP A 315 5.30 -8.08 -17.54
CA ASP A 315 6.35 -8.98 -17.11
C ASP A 315 7.63 -8.88 -17.98
N HIS A 316 7.90 -7.68 -18.51
CA HIS A 316 9.05 -7.37 -19.36
C HIS A 316 9.15 -8.26 -20.60
N SER A 317 8.01 -8.71 -21.12
CA SER A 317 7.92 -9.65 -22.22
C SER A 317 7.53 -8.95 -23.51
N SER A 318 8.30 -9.16 -24.58
CA SER A 318 7.97 -8.67 -25.94
C SER A 318 6.96 -9.54 -26.69
N ASN A 319 6.35 -10.52 -26.03
CA ASN A 319 5.33 -11.36 -26.64
C ASN A 319 4.03 -10.55 -26.82
N ALA A 320 3.34 -10.74 -27.94
CA ALA A 320 2.07 -10.06 -28.19
C ALA A 320 0.95 -10.41 -27.17
N GLU A 321 1.13 -11.49 -26.41
CA GLU A 321 0.26 -11.91 -25.32
C GLU A 321 0.48 -11.07 -24.04
N ALA A 322 1.59 -10.32 -23.98
CA ALA A 322 1.91 -9.42 -22.87
C ALA A 322 1.26 -8.02 -23.03
N ASP A 323 0.53 -7.78 -24.13
CA ASP A 323 -0.19 -6.55 -24.37
C ASP A 323 -1.69 -6.78 -24.12
N LEU A 324 -2.26 -6.06 -23.16
CA LEU A 324 -3.63 -6.21 -22.70
C LEU A 324 -4.38 -4.89 -22.63
N ASP A 325 -5.67 -4.96 -23.00
CA ASP A 325 -6.64 -3.92 -22.69
C ASP A 325 -7.57 -4.39 -21.57
N MET A 326 -7.94 -3.49 -20.65
CA MET A 326 -8.92 -3.73 -19.61
C MET A 326 -9.99 -2.65 -19.60
N TYR A 327 -11.23 -3.08 -19.43
CA TYR A 327 -12.38 -2.18 -19.24
C TYR A 327 -13.10 -2.59 -17.95
N THR A 328 -13.32 -1.63 -17.07
CA THR A 328 -14.03 -1.89 -15.79
C THR A 328 -15.20 -0.95 -15.64
N VAL A 329 -16.23 -1.47 -14.99
CA VAL A 329 -17.32 -0.68 -14.42
C VAL A 329 -17.59 -1.18 -13.01
N GLY A 330 -17.78 -0.27 -12.06
CA GLY A 330 -17.92 -0.64 -10.66
C GLY A 330 -18.90 0.25 -9.91
N ALA A 331 -19.31 -0.26 -8.76
CA ALA A 331 -20.03 0.49 -7.75
C ALA A 331 -19.44 0.16 -6.38
N SER A 332 -19.16 1.16 -5.57
CA SER A 332 -18.71 1.02 -4.18
C SER A 332 -19.63 1.73 -3.22
N PHE A 333 -19.71 1.18 -2.01
CA PHE A 333 -20.58 1.63 -0.93
C PHE A 333 -19.75 1.69 0.34
N ALA A 334 -19.88 2.78 1.11
CA ALA A 334 -19.26 2.93 2.43
C ALA A 334 -20.35 3.13 3.49
N PHE A 335 -20.14 2.62 4.69
CA PHE A 335 -21.03 2.75 5.85
C PHE A 335 -20.24 2.93 7.15
#